data_6338cbd5c7ca2942ebb0caf6c0b4c13b
#
_entry.id   6338cbd5c7ca2942ebb0caf6c0b4c13b
#
_cell.length_a   1.000
_cell.length_b   1.000
_cell.length_c   1.000
_cell.angle_alpha   90.00
_cell.angle_beta   90.00
_cell.angle_gamma   90.00
#
_symmetry.space_group_name_H-M   'P 1'
#
loop_
_entity.id
_entity.type
_entity.pdbx_description
1 polymer ?
#
loop_
_entity_poly.entity_id
_entity_poly.type
_entity_poly.pdbx_seq_one_letter_code
_entity_poly.pdbx_strand_id
1 'polypeptide(L)' 'MATIKDVARIAGVSVSTVSHVVNGTRYVSPEKVRKVEDAIRQLDELPNFIAKRRNI' A
#
# COMPACT_ATOMS: atom_id res chain seq x y z
N MET A 1 -0.23 -13.88 -0.29
CA MET A 1 -1.12 -12.82 -0.11
C MET A 1 -0.43 -11.56 0.31
N ALA A 2 -0.79 -10.46 -0.22
CA ALA A 2 -0.15 -9.20 0.13
C ALA A 2 -0.55 -8.77 1.54
N THR A 3 0.41 -8.35 2.32
CA THR A 3 0.14 -7.90 3.67
C THR A 3 0.73 -6.52 3.86
N ILE A 4 0.46 -5.92 5.00
CA ILE A 4 0.97 -4.61 5.30
C ILE A 4 2.50 -4.63 5.31
N LYS A 5 3.11 -5.77 5.63
CA LYS A 5 4.55 -5.86 5.61
C LYS A 5 5.07 -5.80 4.18
N ASP A 6 4.34 -6.39 3.26
CA ASP A 6 4.75 -6.36 1.86
C ASP A 6 4.67 -4.92 1.34
N VAL A 7 3.63 -4.22 1.71
CA VAL A 7 3.47 -2.84 1.29
C VAL A 7 4.60 -2.00 1.85
N ALA A 8 4.95 -2.21 3.11
CA ALA A 8 6.02 -1.44 3.75
C ALA A 8 7.34 -1.69 3.04
N ARG A 9 7.60 -2.93 2.67
CA ARG A 9 8.84 -3.26 2.02
C ARG A 9 8.92 -2.60 0.65
N ILE A 10 7.88 -2.68 -0.13
CA ILE A 10 7.88 -2.10 -1.46
C ILE A 10 7.95 -0.57 -1.38
N ALA A 11 7.23 0.01 -0.44
CA ALA A 11 7.23 1.45 -0.30
C ALA A 11 8.50 1.99 0.33
N GLY A 12 9.26 1.13 1.00
CA GLY A 12 10.48 1.58 1.64
C GLY A 12 10.21 2.35 2.92
N VAL A 13 9.13 2.03 3.63
CA VAL A 13 8.79 2.70 4.87
C VAL A 13 8.51 1.64 5.93
N SER A 14 8.29 2.06 7.16
CA SER A 14 8.03 1.12 8.23
C SER A 14 6.58 0.63 8.17
N VAL A 15 6.34 -0.50 8.79
CA VAL A 15 4.99 -1.04 8.86
C VAL A 15 4.09 -0.05 9.58
N SER A 16 4.60 0.63 10.60
CA SER A 16 3.82 1.62 11.30
C SER A 16 3.37 2.74 10.38
N THR A 17 4.25 3.17 9.49
CA THR A 17 3.91 4.23 8.55
C THR A 17 2.78 3.77 7.64
N VAL A 18 2.85 2.54 7.15
CA VAL A 18 1.81 2.02 6.29
C VAL A 18 0.48 2.00 7.05
N SER A 19 0.52 1.56 8.30
CA SER A 19 -0.67 1.49 9.11
C SER A 19 -1.29 2.87 9.29
N HIS A 20 -0.46 3.88 9.53
CA HIS A 20 -0.98 5.24 9.71
C HIS A 20 -1.61 5.76 8.42
N VAL A 21 -1.02 5.44 7.29
CA VAL A 21 -1.58 5.89 6.02
C VAL A 21 -2.92 5.22 5.76
N VAL A 22 -2.98 3.92 5.98
CA VAL A 22 -4.20 3.17 5.70
C VAL A 22 -5.34 3.55 6.64
N ASN A 23 -5.01 3.72 7.91
CA ASN A 23 -6.04 4.03 8.90
C ASN A 23 -6.29 5.51 9.12
N GLY A 24 -5.40 6.35 8.63
CA GLY A 24 -5.55 7.78 8.82
C GLY A 24 -5.40 8.20 10.26
N THR A 25 -4.64 7.46 11.06
CA THR A 25 -4.54 7.76 12.48
C THR A 25 -3.50 8.81 12.81
N ARG A 26 -2.56 9.05 11.93
CA ARG A 26 -1.56 10.06 12.18
C ARG A 26 -1.18 10.73 10.89
N TYR A 27 -0.61 11.90 10.99
CA TYR A 27 -0.17 12.61 9.80
C TYR A 27 1.03 11.89 9.21
N VAL A 28 1.01 11.70 7.91
CA VAL A 28 2.13 11.14 7.18
C VAL A 28 2.41 12.07 6.03
N SER A 29 3.65 12.37 5.75
CA SER A 29 3.98 13.33 4.72
C SER A 29 3.47 12.85 3.37
N PRO A 30 3.11 13.76 2.48
CA PRO A 30 2.58 13.38 1.17
C PRO A 30 3.48 12.45 0.39
N GLU A 31 4.80 12.64 0.55
CA GLU A 31 5.73 11.80 -0.14
C GLU A 31 5.58 10.37 0.29
N LYS A 32 5.47 10.11 1.57
CA LYS A 32 5.35 8.75 2.06
C LYS A 32 3.99 8.18 1.73
N VAL A 33 2.96 9.00 1.79
CA VAL A 33 1.63 8.55 1.43
C VAL A 33 1.64 8.05 -0.01
N ARG A 34 2.28 8.81 -0.90
CA ARG A 34 2.34 8.41 -2.27
C ARG A 34 3.09 7.10 -2.45
N LYS A 35 4.19 6.91 -1.72
CA LYS A 35 4.95 5.67 -1.83
C LYS A 35 4.12 4.49 -1.39
N VAL A 36 3.35 4.66 -0.32
CA VAL A 36 2.51 3.59 0.17
C VAL A 36 1.42 3.28 -0.84
N GLU A 37 0.81 4.31 -1.41
CA GLU A 37 -0.25 4.10 -2.38
C GLU A 37 0.28 3.42 -3.63
N ASP A 38 1.49 3.78 -4.05
CA ASP A 38 2.08 3.13 -5.21
C ASP A 38 2.38 1.67 -4.92
N ALA A 39 2.83 1.38 -3.71
CA ALA A 39 3.12 0.00 -3.33
C ALA A 39 1.85 -0.83 -3.36
N ILE A 40 0.76 -0.29 -2.85
CA ILE A 40 -0.50 -0.99 -2.84
C ILE A 40 -0.94 -1.23 -4.28
N ARG A 41 -0.78 -0.25 -5.13
CA ARG A 41 -1.17 -0.40 -6.50
C ARG A 41 -0.36 -1.48 -7.20
N GLN A 42 0.93 -1.52 -6.93
CA GLN A 42 1.77 -2.55 -7.54
C GLN A 42 1.31 -3.94 -7.15
N LEU A 43 0.94 -4.13 -5.90
CA LEU A 43 0.48 -5.42 -5.46
C LEU A 43 -0.88 -5.76 -6.07
N ASP A 44 -1.72 -4.77 -6.24
CA ASP A 44 -3.01 -4.98 -6.82
C ASP A 44 -2.94 -5.26 -8.30
N GLU A 45 -1.89 -4.85 -8.96
CA GLU A 45 -1.77 -5.05 -10.38
C GLU A 45 -1.19 -6.39 -10.75
N LEU A 46 -0.96 -7.25 -9.80
CA LEU A 46 -0.50 -8.58 -10.12
C LEU A 46 -1.64 -9.32 -10.80
N PRO A 47 -1.32 -10.15 -11.74
CA PRO A 47 -2.36 -10.80 -12.55
C PRO A 47 -3.46 -11.48 -11.77
N ASN A 48 -3.12 -12.14 -10.71
CA ASN A 48 -4.13 -12.83 -10.00
C ASN A 48 -5.02 -11.92 -9.30
N PHE A 49 -4.68 -10.68 -9.04
CA PHE A 49 -5.54 -9.80 -8.35
C PHE A 49 -6.35 -9.01 -9.27
N ILE A 50 -5.83 -8.69 -10.42
CA ILE A 50 -6.52 -7.82 -11.31
C ILE A 50 -7.86 -8.26 -11.65
N ALA A 51 -7.98 -9.51 -11.85
CA ALA A 51 -9.24 -10.03 -12.26
C ALA A 51 -10.33 -9.67 -11.32
N LYS A 52 -10.14 -9.70 -10.04
CA LYS A 52 -11.15 -9.41 -9.20
C LYS A 52 -11.25 -8.02 -8.92
N ARG A 53 -10.27 -7.24 -8.95
CA ARG A 53 -10.43 -5.94 -8.56
C ARG A 53 -11.05 -5.19 -9.59
N ARG A 54 -10.87 -5.47 -10.76
CA ARG A 54 -11.29 -4.63 -11.70
C ARG A 54 -12.62 -4.68 -11.94
N ASN A 55 -13.30 -5.48 -11.50
CA ASN A 55 -14.54 -5.48 -11.68
C ASN A 55 -15.16 -4.43 -11.27
N ILE A 56 -14.73 -3.54 -10.90
CA ILE A 56 -15.34 -2.46 -10.51
C ILE A 56 -16.16 -1.90 -11.41
#